data_32d88c485b447299e0c86c8c72ae1345
#
_entry.id   32d88c485b447299e0c86c8c72ae1345
#
_cell.length_a   1.000
_cell.length_b   1.000
_cell.length_c   1.000
_cell.angle_alpha   90.00
_cell.angle_beta   90.00
_cell.angle_gamma   90.00
#
_symmetry.space_group_name_H-M   'P 1'
#
loop_
_entity.id
_entity.type
_entity.pdbx_description
1 polymer ?
#
loop_
_entity_poly.entity_id
_entity_poly.type
_entity_poly.pdbx_seq_one_letter_code
_entity_poly.pdbx_strand_id
1 'polypeptide(L)' 'MTYETTLTREKYLKELIQVESTGTPEQLAVKLNTSVSTVYRMIRTLKSLGEPIDYSKVRQTYYFK' A
#
# COMPACT_ATOMS: atom_id res chain seq x y z
N MET A 1 17.53 1.93 -11.92
CA MET A 1 16.89 2.72 -10.85
C MET A 1 15.40 2.46 -10.78
N THR A 2 14.72 2.52 -11.92
CA THR A 2 13.27 2.34 -11.94
C THR A 2 12.85 0.99 -11.38
N TYR A 3 13.55 -0.05 -11.77
CA TYR A 3 13.26 -1.41 -11.33
C TYR A 3 13.41 -1.53 -9.82
N GLU A 4 14.52 -1.04 -9.28
CA GLU A 4 14.79 -1.10 -7.84
C GLU A 4 13.79 -0.25 -7.07
N THR A 5 13.43 0.91 -7.62
CA THR A 5 12.47 1.79 -6.98
C THR A 5 11.12 1.11 -6.86
N THR A 6 10.69 0.40 -7.90
CA THR A 6 9.41 -0.30 -7.88
C THR A 6 9.39 -1.40 -6.83
N LEU A 7 10.45 -2.22 -6.77
CA LEU A 7 10.54 -3.29 -5.79
C LEU A 7 10.57 -2.74 -4.38
N THR A 8 11.34 -1.67 -4.15
CA THR A 8 11.44 -1.04 -2.85
C THR A 8 10.09 -0.50 -2.41
N ARG A 9 9.36 0.10 -3.36
CA ARG A 9 8.04 0.67 -3.07
C ARG A 9 7.06 -0.41 -2.67
N GLU A 10 7.05 -1.54 -3.36
CA GLU A 10 6.14 -2.64 -3.02
C GLU A 10 6.49 -3.22 -1.65
N LYS A 11 7.77 -3.40 -1.37
CA LYS A 11 8.20 -3.92 -0.08
C LYS A 11 7.80 -2.98 1.05
N TYR A 12 8.01 -1.69 0.85
CA TYR A 12 7.67 -0.68 1.84
C TYR A 12 6.15 -0.67 2.07
N LEU A 13 5.38 -0.81 0.99
CA LEU A 13 3.93 -0.87 1.11
C LEU A 13 3.49 -2.04 1.99
N LYS A 14 4.04 -3.23 1.74
CA LYS A 14 3.68 -4.40 2.54
C LYS A 14 4.04 -4.22 4.00
N GLU A 15 5.18 -3.61 4.28
CA GLU A 15 5.60 -3.36 5.66
C GLU A 15 4.64 -2.40 6.35
N LEU A 16 4.22 -1.35 5.66
CA LEU A 16 3.28 -0.39 6.21
C LEU A 16 1.92 -1.04 6.50
N ILE A 17 1.48 -1.92 5.60
CA ILE A 17 0.22 -2.63 5.80
C ILE A 17 0.33 -3.54 7.03
N GLN A 18 1.44 -4.25 7.15
CA GLN A 18 1.64 -5.20 8.24
C GLN A 18 1.61 -4.51 9.60
N VAL A 19 2.21 -3.34 9.71
CA VAL A 19 2.22 -2.60 10.98
C VAL A 19 1.06 -1.62 11.09
N GLU A 20 0.16 -1.62 10.11
CA GLU A 20 -1.05 -0.79 10.09
C GLU A 20 -0.74 0.69 10.23
N SER A 21 0.23 1.14 9.43
CA SER A 21 0.68 2.53 9.44
C SER A 21 0.62 3.17 8.06
N THR A 22 -0.27 2.70 7.19
CA THR A 22 -0.36 3.27 5.84
C THR A 22 -1.00 4.64 5.83
N GLY A 23 -1.94 4.89 6.75
CA GLY A 23 -2.77 6.08 6.69
C GLY A 23 -3.83 5.95 5.62
N THR A 24 -4.44 7.07 5.26
CA THR A 24 -5.42 7.11 4.17
C THR A 24 -4.72 6.85 2.83
N PRO A 25 -5.49 6.52 1.77
CA PRO A 25 -4.87 6.35 0.44
C PRO A 25 -4.06 7.57 0.02
N GLU A 26 -4.52 8.77 0.34
CA GLU A 26 -3.79 9.99 0.01
C GLU A 26 -2.47 10.06 0.78
N GLN A 27 -2.50 9.75 2.07
CA GLN A 27 -1.29 9.75 2.88
C GLN A 27 -0.33 8.67 2.41
N LEU A 28 -0.85 7.51 2.05
CA LEU A 28 -0.03 6.42 1.55
C LEU A 28 0.64 6.80 0.24
N ALA A 29 -0.07 7.51 -0.64
CA ALA A 29 0.50 7.96 -1.89
C ALA A 29 1.71 8.87 -1.64
N VAL A 30 1.62 9.75 -0.66
CA VAL A 30 2.74 10.61 -0.29
C VAL A 30 3.92 9.78 0.23
N LYS A 31 3.65 8.84 1.12
CA LYS A 31 4.69 7.98 1.68
C LYS A 31 5.42 7.18 0.61
N LEU A 32 4.68 6.73 -0.41
CA LEU A 32 5.24 5.94 -1.50
C LEU A 32 5.74 6.80 -2.65
N ASN A 33 5.60 8.12 -2.54
CA ASN A 33 6.01 9.08 -3.56
C ASN A 33 5.35 8.75 -4.90
N THR A 34 4.04 8.60 -4.89
CA THR A 34 3.28 8.26 -6.08
C THR A 34 1.87 8.87 -5.99
N SER A 35 1.00 8.51 -6.91
CA SER A 35 -0.37 9.02 -6.95
C SER A 35 -1.33 8.06 -6.26
N VAL A 36 -2.50 8.58 -5.87
CA VAL A 36 -3.54 7.76 -5.27
C VAL A 36 -3.99 6.67 -6.24
N SER A 37 -4.07 6.98 -7.53
CA SER A 37 -4.44 5.98 -8.53
C SER A 37 -3.47 4.81 -8.52
N THR A 38 -2.18 5.10 -8.39
CA THR A 38 -1.17 4.05 -8.34
C THR A 38 -1.30 3.23 -7.06
N VAL A 39 -1.63 3.88 -5.94
CA VAL A 39 -1.86 3.16 -4.68
C VAL A 39 -2.99 2.14 -4.86
N TYR A 40 -4.11 2.56 -5.43
CA TYR A 40 -5.24 1.65 -5.66
C TYR A 40 -4.85 0.51 -6.56
N ARG A 41 -4.05 0.79 -7.60
CA ARG A 41 -3.59 -0.26 -8.51
C ARG A 41 -2.69 -1.26 -7.78
N MET A 42 -1.78 -0.76 -6.97
CA MET A 42 -0.87 -1.63 -6.21
C MET A 42 -1.65 -2.53 -5.24
N ILE A 43 -2.63 -1.96 -4.54
CA ILE A 43 -3.45 -2.74 -3.62
C ILE A 43 -4.23 -3.82 -4.38
N ARG A 44 -4.80 -3.46 -5.53
CA ARG A 44 -5.54 -4.42 -6.35
C ARG A 44 -4.63 -5.55 -6.81
N THR A 45 -3.41 -5.22 -7.23
CA THR A 45 -2.45 -6.23 -7.67
C THR A 45 -2.11 -7.18 -6.54
N LEU A 46 -1.86 -6.67 -5.34
CA LEU A 46 -1.55 -7.52 -4.19
C LEU A 46 -2.72 -8.43 -3.85
N LYS A 47 -3.94 -7.92 -3.90
CA LYS A 47 -5.13 -8.75 -3.66
C LYS A 47 -5.24 -9.86 -4.71
N SER A 48 -4.93 -9.55 -5.96
CA SER A 48 -4.96 -10.54 -7.04
C SER A 48 -3.95 -11.65 -6.79
N LEU A 49 -2.86 -11.35 -6.11
CA LEU A 49 -1.83 -12.32 -5.79
C LEU A 49 -2.15 -13.11 -4.52
N GLY A 50 -3.31 -12.88 -3.93
CA GLY A 50 -3.75 -13.64 -2.76
C GLY A 50 -3.51 -12.95 -1.43
N GLU A 51 -3.04 -11.72 -1.43
CA GLU A 51 -2.81 -11.00 -0.17
C GLU A 51 -4.15 -10.55 0.41
N PRO A 52 -4.45 -10.93 1.66
CA PRO A 52 -5.75 -10.60 2.27
C PRO A 52 -5.76 -9.18 2.84
N ILE A 53 -5.84 -8.19 1.98
CA ILE A 53 -5.75 -6.79 2.36
C ILE A 53 -7.16 -6.18 2.46
N ASP A 54 -7.37 -5.38 3.50
CA ASP A 54 -8.59 -4.60 3.64
C ASP A 54 -8.23 -3.20 4.15
N TYR A 55 -9.21 -2.32 4.21
CA TYR A 55 -9.00 -0.96 4.67
C TYR A 55 -9.94 -0.66 5.84
N SER A 56 -9.38 -0.13 6.93
CA SER A 56 -10.17 0.26 8.10
C SER A 56 -10.40 1.77 8.07
N LYS A 57 -11.65 2.17 7.90
CA LYS A 57 -12.02 3.59 7.93
C LYS A 57 -11.83 4.19 9.32
N VAL A 58 -12.06 3.37 10.34
CA VAL A 58 -11.93 3.84 11.73
C VAL A 58 -10.49 4.16 12.04
N ARG A 59 -9.58 3.24 11.71
CA ARG A 59 -8.16 3.43 11.99
C ARG A 59 -7.41 4.13 10.87
N GLN A 60 -8.08 4.33 9.72
CA GLN A 60 -7.50 5.00 8.55
C GLN A 60 -6.20 4.35 8.12
N THR A 61 -6.24 3.04 7.93
CA THR A 61 -5.08 2.30 7.47
C THR A 61 -5.51 1.03 6.74
N TYR A 62 -4.68 0.59 5.80
CA TYR A 62 -4.81 -0.75 5.25
C TYR A 62 -4.21 -1.74 6.24
N TYR A 63 -4.69 -2.97 6.19
CA TYR A 63 -4.20 -4.01 7.09
C TYR A 63 -4.39 -5.37 6.44
N PHE A 64 -3.65 -6.37 6.92
CA PHE A 64 -3.85 -7.76 6.50
C PHE A 64 -4.88 -8.40 7.42
N LYS A 65 -5.86 -9.05 6.81
CA LYS A 65 -6.91 -9.74 7.59
C LYS A 65 -6.34 -10.95 8.35
#